data_2f213d2405bc587e08df08d3bb7f1a3a
#
_entry.id   2f213d2405bc587e08df08d3bb7f1a3a
#
_cell.length_a   1.000
_cell.length_b   1.000
_cell.length_c   1.000
_cell.angle_alpha   90.00
_cell.angle_beta   90.00
_cell.angle_gamma   90.00
#
_symmetry.space_group_name_H-M   'P 1'
#
loop_
_entity.id
_entity.type
_entity.pdbx_description
1 polymer ?
#
loop_
_entity_poly.entity_id
_entity_poly.type
_entity_poly.pdbx_seq_one_letter_code
_entity_poly.pdbx_strand_id
1 'polypeptide(L)'
;MITIGELVKKYIQSHPLIEQAIKEDLINYSSLARRIKPSIEKELMKRIEVSAVGMALRRAAKGILKKERSYPDIRPEEIIVRSGIIEYTIAQSETISSSIAAFLQSISKENRHFLAATQGVFEVAVIMSKQYEKQAKEMFRKEKITSCQVGISALTLRLPTNNVFIPGVYHRFLQKLAWEDINIIDIVST
;
A
#
# COMPACT_ATOMS: atom_id res chain seq x y z
N MET A 1 -11.43 24.29 -25.50
CA MET A 1 -10.60 25.24 -24.68
C MET A 1 -10.65 24.75 -23.25
N ILE A 2 -9.50 24.46 -22.63
CA ILE A 2 -9.44 23.98 -21.25
C ILE A 2 -9.79 25.13 -20.30
N THR A 3 -10.66 24.87 -19.34
CA THR A 3 -11.15 25.85 -18.37
C THR A 3 -10.45 25.73 -17.01
N ILE A 4 -10.45 26.81 -16.21
CA ILE A 4 -9.94 26.79 -14.82
C ILE A 4 -10.63 25.69 -14.01
N GLY A 5 -11.95 25.49 -14.23
CA GLY A 5 -12.74 24.49 -13.52
C GLY A 5 -12.31 23.05 -13.82
N GLU A 6 -11.98 22.75 -15.08
CA GLU A 6 -11.48 21.43 -15.48
C GLU A 6 -10.10 21.14 -14.90
N LEU A 7 -9.20 22.12 -14.92
CA LEU A 7 -7.86 21.96 -14.33
C LEU A 7 -7.90 21.78 -12.82
N VAL A 8 -8.72 22.58 -12.13
CA VAL A 8 -8.93 22.43 -10.69
C VAL A 8 -9.49 21.04 -10.37
N LYS A 9 -10.46 20.54 -11.14
CA LYS A 9 -11.02 19.21 -10.96
C LYS A 9 -9.98 18.12 -11.18
N LYS A 10 -9.19 18.22 -12.26
CA LYS A 10 -8.07 17.32 -12.56
C LYS A 10 -7.05 17.33 -11.43
N TYR A 11 -6.71 18.51 -10.92
CA TYR A 11 -5.77 18.67 -9.81
C TYR A 11 -6.27 17.94 -8.53
N ILE A 12 -7.52 18.12 -8.15
CA ILE A 12 -8.09 17.44 -6.97
C ILE A 12 -8.08 15.93 -7.17
N GLN A 13 -8.46 15.43 -8.36
CA GLN A 13 -8.50 14.01 -8.68
C GLN A 13 -7.11 13.35 -8.64
N SER A 14 -6.06 14.10 -8.96
CA SER A 14 -4.67 13.61 -8.90
C SER A 14 -4.05 13.73 -7.50
N HIS A 15 -4.76 14.31 -6.53
CA HIS A 15 -4.29 14.51 -5.16
C HIS A 15 -5.31 13.96 -4.14
N PRO A 16 -5.33 12.65 -3.88
CA PRO A 16 -6.34 12.00 -3.03
C PRO A 16 -6.48 12.60 -1.63
N LEU A 17 -5.37 13.03 -1.03
CA LEU A 17 -5.38 13.67 0.29
C LEU A 17 -6.16 15.01 0.28
N ILE A 18 -6.06 15.77 -0.81
CA ILE A 18 -6.82 17.02 -0.96
C ILE A 18 -8.31 16.70 -1.14
N GLU A 19 -8.64 15.67 -1.91
CA GLU A 19 -10.05 15.23 -2.05
C GLU A 19 -10.63 14.80 -0.69
N GLN A 20 -9.86 14.06 0.10
CA GLN A 20 -10.27 13.65 1.44
C GLN A 20 -10.46 14.86 2.36
N ALA A 21 -9.50 15.78 2.42
CA ALA A 21 -9.58 16.97 3.25
C ALA A 21 -10.75 17.90 2.86
N ILE A 22 -11.13 17.91 1.55
CA ILE A 22 -12.35 18.59 1.09
C ILE A 22 -13.60 17.91 1.66
N LYS A 23 -13.67 16.57 1.66
CA LYS A 23 -14.82 15.82 2.20
C LYS A 23 -15.00 16.01 3.69
N GLU A 24 -13.90 16.19 4.41
CA GLU A 24 -13.89 16.42 5.87
C GLU A 24 -14.00 17.91 6.26
N ASP A 25 -14.18 18.80 5.26
CA ASP A 25 -14.26 20.27 5.44
C ASP A 25 -13.02 20.87 6.14
N LEU A 26 -11.85 20.27 5.93
CA LEU A 26 -10.58 20.69 6.54
C LEU A 26 -9.78 21.66 5.65
N ILE A 27 -10.32 22.09 4.49
CA ILE A 27 -9.59 22.89 3.50
C ILE A 27 -9.85 24.39 3.64
N ASN A 28 -8.77 25.15 3.76
CA ASN A 28 -8.79 26.57 3.47
C ASN A 28 -8.69 26.80 1.96
N TYR A 29 -9.81 27.00 1.30
CA TYR A 29 -9.89 27.19 -0.16
C TYR A 29 -9.06 28.34 -0.68
N SER A 30 -8.92 29.46 0.07
CA SER A 30 -8.12 30.60 -0.34
C SER A 30 -6.62 30.29 -0.31
N SER A 31 -6.17 29.54 0.68
CA SER A 31 -4.80 29.07 0.79
C SER A 31 -4.46 28.07 -0.33
N LEU A 32 -5.35 27.10 -0.53
CA LEU A 32 -5.20 26.12 -1.60
C LEU A 32 -5.20 26.79 -2.98
N ALA A 33 -6.08 27.78 -3.21
CA ALA A 33 -6.11 28.53 -4.46
C ALA A 33 -4.78 29.23 -4.77
N ARG A 34 -4.18 29.88 -3.77
CA ARG A 34 -2.84 30.51 -3.92
C ARG A 34 -1.78 29.46 -4.27
N ARG A 35 -1.81 28.31 -3.64
CA ARG A 35 -0.83 27.23 -3.85
C ARG A 35 -0.91 26.63 -5.25
N ILE A 36 -2.11 26.39 -5.77
CA ILE A 36 -2.28 25.71 -7.07
C ILE A 36 -2.32 26.65 -8.27
N LYS A 37 -2.53 27.96 -8.05
CA LYS A 37 -2.59 28.96 -9.09
C LYS A 37 -1.42 28.87 -10.08
N PRO A 38 -0.13 28.80 -9.66
CA PRO A 38 0.99 28.75 -10.60
C PRO A 38 0.93 27.55 -11.54
N SER A 39 0.51 26.40 -11.05
CA SER A 39 0.35 25.19 -11.87
C SER A 39 -0.74 25.36 -12.93
N ILE A 40 -1.88 25.96 -12.54
CA ILE A 40 -3.00 26.21 -13.45
C ILE A 40 -2.64 27.27 -14.50
N GLU A 41 -1.94 28.33 -14.12
CA GLU A 41 -1.44 29.37 -15.06
C GLU A 41 -0.51 28.77 -16.12
N LYS A 42 0.37 27.86 -15.68
CA LYS A 42 1.29 27.16 -16.58
C LYS A 42 0.54 26.32 -17.63
N GLU A 43 -0.51 25.59 -17.23
CA GLU A 43 -1.30 24.79 -18.16
C GLU A 43 -2.18 25.64 -19.07
N LEU A 44 -2.69 26.78 -18.58
CA LEU A 44 -3.51 27.70 -19.37
C LEU A 44 -2.70 28.65 -20.26
N MET A 45 -1.38 28.77 -20.00
CA MET A 45 -0.50 29.79 -20.60
C MET A 45 -1.06 31.22 -20.45
N LYS A 46 -1.76 31.47 -19.34
CA LYS A 46 -2.46 32.74 -19.07
C LYS A 46 -2.46 33.04 -17.57
N ARG A 47 -2.26 34.33 -17.23
CA ARG A 47 -2.45 34.79 -15.84
C ARG A 47 -3.92 34.75 -15.44
N ILE A 48 -4.17 34.33 -14.22
CA ILE A 48 -5.51 34.24 -13.65
C ILE A 48 -5.53 34.81 -12.22
N GLU A 49 -6.70 35.21 -11.76
CA GLU A 49 -6.87 35.71 -10.41
C GLU A 49 -7.04 34.56 -9.41
N VAL A 50 -6.50 34.74 -8.19
CA VAL A 50 -6.65 33.77 -7.09
C VAL A 50 -8.13 33.50 -6.77
N SER A 51 -8.94 34.56 -6.85
CA SER A 51 -10.41 34.46 -6.63
C SER A 51 -11.09 33.53 -7.62
N ALA A 52 -10.69 33.54 -8.90
CA ALA A 52 -11.21 32.66 -9.93
C ALA A 52 -10.90 31.17 -9.63
N VAL A 53 -9.66 30.89 -9.19
CA VAL A 53 -9.26 29.55 -8.74
C VAL A 53 -10.06 29.13 -7.49
N GLY A 54 -10.21 30.03 -6.52
CA GLY A 54 -10.96 29.78 -5.30
C GLY A 54 -12.44 29.47 -5.57
N MET A 55 -13.07 30.20 -6.49
CA MET A 55 -14.45 29.89 -6.91
C MET A 55 -14.56 28.53 -7.64
N ALA A 56 -13.57 28.21 -8.46
CA ALA A 56 -13.52 26.91 -9.14
C ALA A 56 -13.35 25.75 -8.14
N LEU A 57 -12.49 25.93 -7.13
CA LEU A 57 -12.32 24.96 -6.02
C LEU A 57 -13.62 24.74 -5.25
N ARG A 58 -14.31 25.80 -4.84
CA ARG A 58 -15.60 25.67 -4.12
C ARG A 58 -16.68 24.99 -4.94
N ARG A 59 -16.73 25.23 -6.27
CA ARG A 59 -17.64 24.55 -7.17
C ARG A 59 -17.30 23.06 -7.31
N ALA A 60 -16.02 22.74 -7.47
CA ALA A 60 -15.55 21.36 -7.54
C ALA A 60 -15.84 20.61 -6.24
N ALA A 61 -15.59 21.24 -5.08
CA ALA A 61 -15.87 20.68 -3.77
C ALA A 61 -17.37 20.32 -3.59
N LYS A 62 -18.29 21.19 -4.00
CA LYS A 62 -19.73 20.87 -3.97
C LYS A 62 -20.07 19.62 -4.79
N GLY A 63 -19.38 19.39 -5.91
CA GLY A 63 -19.54 18.18 -6.72
C GLY A 63 -18.95 16.91 -6.05
N ILE A 64 -17.87 17.08 -5.30
CA ILE A 64 -17.21 15.98 -4.56
C ILE A 64 -18.06 15.57 -3.35
N LEU A 65 -18.57 16.54 -2.60
CA LEU A 65 -19.45 16.31 -1.45
C LEU A 65 -20.78 15.62 -1.85
N LYS A 66 -21.27 15.85 -3.06
CA LYS A 66 -22.46 15.15 -3.60
C LYS A 66 -22.18 13.73 -4.09
N LYS A 67 -20.94 13.42 -4.45
CA LYS A 67 -20.52 12.07 -4.79
C LYS A 67 -20.06 11.39 -3.51
N GLU A 68 -20.96 10.67 -2.87
CA GLU A 68 -20.59 9.62 -1.93
C GLU A 68 -19.72 8.57 -2.66
N ARG A 69 -18.43 8.85 -2.83
CA ARG A 69 -17.45 7.79 -2.85
C ARG A 69 -17.24 7.39 -1.40
N SER A 70 -18.24 6.77 -0.84
CA SER A 70 -18.06 5.91 0.29
C SER A 70 -17.07 4.84 -0.17
N TYR A 71 -15.81 4.96 0.23
CA TYR A 71 -14.96 3.77 0.21
C TYR A 71 -15.70 2.76 1.06
N PRO A 72 -16.11 1.61 0.51
CA PRO A 72 -16.86 0.64 1.29
C PRO A 72 -16.09 0.38 2.58
N ASP A 73 -16.80 0.37 3.70
CA ASP A 73 -16.22 0.07 5.00
C ASP A 73 -15.88 -1.41 5.04
N ILE A 74 -14.76 -1.76 4.40
CA ILE A 74 -14.27 -3.13 4.38
C ILE A 74 -13.61 -3.39 5.72
N ARG A 75 -14.25 -4.25 6.47
CA ARG A 75 -13.72 -4.76 7.74
C ARG A 75 -13.12 -6.13 7.47
N PRO A 76 -11.90 -6.40 7.95
CA PRO A 76 -11.38 -7.75 7.94
C PRO A 76 -12.33 -8.70 8.69
N GLU A 77 -12.55 -9.88 8.14
CA GLU A 77 -13.28 -10.96 8.83
C GLU A 77 -12.46 -11.52 9.99
N GLU A 78 -11.14 -11.50 9.83
CA GLU A 78 -10.20 -11.99 10.82
C GLU A 78 -8.90 -11.17 10.77
N ILE A 79 -8.32 -10.91 11.94
CA ILE A 79 -7.02 -10.26 12.11
C ILE A 79 -6.15 -11.16 12.97
N ILE A 80 -5.01 -11.58 12.43
CA ILE A 80 -4.05 -12.41 13.17
C ILE A 80 -2.72 -11.68 13.24
N VAL A 81 -2.19 -11.52 14.44
CA VAL A 81 -0.85 -10.99 14.68
C VAL A 81 0.05 -12.11 15.17
N ARG A 82 1.19 -12.28 14.52
CA ARG A 82 2.20 -13.27 14.90
C ARG A 82 3.55 -12.59 15.04
N SER A 83 4.17 -12.74 16.19
CA SER A 83 5.57 -12.33 16.45
C SER A 83 6.55 -13.47 16.22
N GLY A 84 7.83 -13.16 16.25
CA GLY A 84 8.89 -14.16 16.07
C GLY A 84 8.94 -14.67 14.62
N ILE A 85 8.80 -13.79 13.68
CA ILE A 85 8.94 -14.06 12.24
C ILE A 85 10.34 -13.68 11.79
N ILE A 86 10.85 -14.44 10.82
CA ILE A 86 12.12 -14.19 10.11
C ILE A 86 11.81 -14.16 8.63
N GLU A 87 12.50 -13.27 7.92
CA GLU A 87 12.48 -13.20 6.47
C GLU A 87 13.88 -13.36 5.91
N TYR A 88 14.02 -14.26 4.94
CA TYR A 88 15.22 -14.39 4.09
C TYR A 88 14.89 -13.90 2.69
N THR A 89 15.72 -12.97 2.20
CA THR A 89 15.74 -12.62 0.78
C THR A 89 16.90 -13.39 0.15
N ILE A 90 16.62 -14.18 -0.88
CA ILE A 90 17.56 -15.10 -1.52
C ILE A 90 17.66 -14.74 -3.00
N ALA A 91 18.87 -14.60 -3.53
CA ALA A 91 19.07 -14.34 -4.95
C ALA A 91 18.51 -15.49 -5.79
N GLN A 92 17.95 -15.17 -6.96
CA GLN A 92 17.47 -16.17 -7.90
C GLN A 92 18.61 -17.06 -8.37
N SER A 93 18.39 -18.36 -8.38
CA SER A 93 19.33 -19.40 -8.82
C SER A 93 18.58 -20.56 -9.48
N GLU A 94 19.30 -21.42 -10.20
CA GLU A 94 18.71 -22.61 -10.80
C GLU A 94 18.21 -23.62 -9.75
N THR A 95 18.77 -23.58 -8.54
CA THR A 95 18.48 -24.52 -7.45
C THR A 95 17.47 -24.01 -6.44
N ILE A 96 17.14 -22.71 -6.45
CA ILE A 96 16.28 -22.11 -5.42
C ILE A 96 14.90 -22.76 -5.33
N SER A 97 14.27 -23.08 -6.45
CA SER A 97 12.95 -23.72 -6.46
C SER A 97 12.96 -25.10 -5.80
N SER A 98 14.02 -25.89 -6.04
CA SER A 98 14.19 -27.20 -5.39
C SER A 98 14.51 -27.07 -3.90
N SER A 99 15.31 -26.07 -3.51
CA SER A 99 15.62 -25.77 -2.11
C SER A 99 14.37 -25.35 -1.35
N ILE A 100 13.48 -24.53 -1.94
CA ILE A 100 12.19 -24.14 -1.36
C ILE A 100 11.29 -25.37 -1.23
N ALA A 101 11.15 -26.19 -2.25
CA ALA A 101 10.33 -27.40 -2.21
C ALA A 101 10.79 -28.36 -1.10
N ALA A 102 12.09 -28.57 -0.96
CA ALA A 102 12.66 -29.40 0.11
C ALA A 102 12.38 -28.79 1.49
N PHE A 103 12.52 -27.49 1.64
CA PHE A 103 12.20 -26.78 2.88
C PHE A 103 10.73 -26.93 3.24
N LEU A 104 9.79 -26.69 2.30
CA LEU A 104 8.37 -26.87 2.50
C LEU A 104 8.01 -28.30 2.94
N GLN A 105 8.60 -29.31 2.32
CA GLN A 105 8.40 -30.71 2.70
C GLN A 105 8.91 -31.02 4.11
N SER A 106 10.00 -30.40 4.54
CA SER A 106 10.59 -30.62 5.86
C SER A 106 9.71 -30.12 7.00
N ILE A 107 8.86 -29.09 6.75
CA ILE A 107 8.01 -28.42 7.75
C ILE A 107 6.54 -28.74 7.61
N SER A 108 6.12 -29.44 6.56
CA SER A 108 4.69 -29.66 6.22
C SER A 108 3.91 -30.48 7.25
N LYS A 109 4.57 -31.11 8.22
CA LYS A 109 3.91 -31.96 9.25
C LYS A 109 3.28 -31.17 10.39
N GLU A 110 3.48 -29.85 10.45
CA GLU A 110 3.02 -29.03 11.56
C GLU A 110 2.10 -27.91 11.07
N ASN A 111 0.81 -28.06 11.26
CA ASN A 111 -0.26 -27.19 10.69
C ASN A 111 -0.43 -25.81 11.34
N ARG A 112 0.49 -25.33 12.19
CA ARG A 112 0.26 -24.10 12.99
C ARG A 112 1.27 -22.97 12.76
N HIS A 113 2.04 -23.02 11.69
CA HIS A 113 3.16 -22.09 11.52
C HIS A 113 2.92 -21.12 10.36
N PHE A 114 3.49 -19.93 10.52
CA PHE A 114 3.51 -18.96 9.44
C PHE A 114 4.62 -19.33 8.45
N LEU A 115 4.27 -19.46 7.20
CA LEU A 115 5.19 -19.62 6.10
C LEU A 115 4.59 -18.98 4.85
N ALA A 116 5.37 -18.12 4.22
CA ALA A 116 5.10 -17.60 2.90
C ALA A 116 6.41 -17.64 2.09
N ALA A 117 6.32 -18.01 0.82
CA ALA A 117 7.44 -17.91 -0.12
C ALA A 117 6.93 -17.19 -1.37
N THR A 118 7.58 -16.10 -1.73
CA THR A 118 7.25 -15.30 -2.90
C THR A 118 8.45 -15.26 -3.83
N GLN A 119 8.24 -15.62 -5.09
CA GLN A 119 9.29 -15.65 -6.10
C GLN A 119 9.13 -14.44 -7.04
N GLY A 120 10.10 -13.55 -6.98
CA GLY A 120 10.25 -12.45 -7.93
C GLY A 120 11.17 -12.81 -9.10
N VAL A 121 11.45 -11.83 -9.95
CA VAL A 121 12.34 -12.00 -11.11
C VAL A 121 13.80 -12.15 -10.67
N PHE A 122 14.23 -11.42 -9.65
CA PHE A 122 15.64 -11.35 -9.21
C PHE A 122 15.89 -12.07 -7.89
N GLU A 123 14.89 -12.16 -7.04
CA GLU A 123 14.98 -12.63 -5.68
C GLU A 123 13.75 -13.44 -5.28
N VAL A 124 13.94 -14.25 -4.26
CA VAL A 124 12.88 -15.00 -3.58
C VAL A 124 12.85 -14.56 -2.12
N ALA A 125 11.68 -14.16 -1.61
CA ALA A 125 11.48 -13.94 -0.19
C ALA A 125 10.87 -15.19 0.46
N VAL A 126 11.47 -15.64 1.56
CA VAL A 126 10.97 -16.74 2.40
C VAL A 126 10.73 -16.20 3.80
N ILE A 127 9.45 -16.08 4.16
CA ILE A 127 9.00 -15.53 5.44
C ILE A 127 8.48 -16.68 6.29
N MET A 128 9.02 -16.86 7.48
CA MET A 128 8.74 -18.04 8.29
C MET A 128 8.78 -17.77 9.79
N SER A 129 8.15 -18.63 10.57
CA SER A 129 8.29 -18.63 12.02
C SER A 129 9.74 -18.97 12.45
N LYS A 130 10.25 -18.24 13.45
CA LYS A 130 11.65 -18.34 13.93
C LYS A 130 12.11 -19.77 14.25
N GLN A 131 11.21 -20.62 14.70
CA GLN A 131 11.54 -22.02 15.02
C GLN A 131 12.13 -22.81 13.85
N TYR A 132 11.83 -22.40 12.59
CA TYR A 132 12.35 -23.05 11.38
C TYR A 132 13.68 -22.50 10.92
N GLU A 133 14.27 -21.54 11.64
CA GLU A 133 15.53 -20.89 11.25
C GLU A 133 16.66 -21.89 10.99
N LYS A 134 16.76 -22.95 11.85
CA LYS A 134 17.81 -23.97 11.70
C LYS A 134 17.64 -24.78 10.41
N GLN A 135 16.41 -25.24 10.17
CA GLN A 135 16.09 -26.00 8.94
C GLN A 135 16.30 -25.12 7.69
N ALA A 136 15.87 -23.86 7.74
CA ALA A 136 16.07 -22.94 6.65
C ALA A 136 17.56 -22.70 6.33
N LYS A 137 18.39 -22.46 7.37
CA LYS A 137 19.85 -22.31 7.21
C LYS A 137 20.50 -23.53 6.56
N GLU A 138 20.04 -24.73 6.89
CA GLU A 138 20.56 -25.95 6.32
C GLU A 138 20.12 -26.13 4.85
N MET A 139 18.84 -25.91 4.56
CA MET A 139 18.29 -26.07 3.21
C MET A 139 18.82 -25.01 2.25
N PHE A 140 18.97 -23.77 2.69
CA PHE A 140 19.45 -22.67 1.87
C PHE A 140 20.97 -22.42 1.98
N ARG A 141 21.74 -23.35 2.58
CA ARG A 141 23.20 -23.18 2.77
C ARG A 141 23.99 -22.96 1.48
N LYS A 142 23.48 -23.46 0.34
CA LYS A 142 24.12 -23.33 -1.00
C LYS A 142 23.58 -22.10 -1.75
N GLU A 143 22.55 -21.47 -1.25
CA GLU A 143 21.93 -20.32 -1.87
C GLU A 143 22.56 -19.01 -1.37
N LYS A 144 22.50 -17.98 -2.22
CA LYS A 144 22.99 -16.65 -1.85
C LYS A 144 21.90 -15.88 -1.13
N ILE A 145 21.93 -15.87 0.20
CA ILE A 145 21.06 -15.02 1.02
C ILE A 145 21.57 -13.58 0.91
N THR A 146 20.76 -12.67 0.38
CA THR A 146 21.08 -11.25 0.19
C THR A 146 20.64 -10.40 1.39
N SER A 147 19.60 -10.82 2.10
CA SER A 147 19.11 -10.15 3.32
C SER A 147 18.53 -11.16 4.29
N CYS A 148 18.62 -10.83 5.58
CA CYS A 148 17.97 -11.57 6.67
C CYS A 148 17.40 -10.57 7.66
N GLN A 149 16.06 -10.55 7.78
CA GLN A 149 15.34 -9.73 8.76
C GLN A 149 14.83 -10.62 9.88
N VAL A 150 15.16 -10.27 11.12
CA VAL A 150 14.77 -11.02 12.32
C VAL A 150 13.95 -10.15 13.26
N GLY A 151 13.13 -10.79 14.10
CA GLY A 151 12.35 -10.07 15.11
C GLY A 151 11.18 -9.27 14.52
N ILE A 152 10.75 -9.59 13.30
CA ILE A 152 9.58 -8.99 12.68
C ILE A 152 8.29 -9.66 13.15
N SER A 153 7.17 -8.97 12.95
CA SER A 153 5.83 -9.50 13.21
C SER A 153 5.01 -9.52 11.92
N ALA A 154 4.21 -10.56 11.74
CA ALA A 154 3.27 -10.67 10.62
C ALA A 154 1.88 -10.24 11.08
N LEU A 155 1.25 -9.33 10.32
CA LEU A 155 -0.15 -8.97 10.42
C LEU A 155 -0.90 -9.60 9.25
N THR A 156 -1.73 -10.58 9.52
CA THR A 156 -2.58 -11.23 8.52
C THR A 156 -3.99 -10.68 8.62
N LEU A 157 -4.53 -10.21 7.49
CA LEU A 157 -5.89 -9.72 7.37
C LEU A 157 -6.66 -10.63 6.42
N ARG A 158 -7.71 -11.28 6.93
CA ARG A 158 -8.66 -12.00 6.08
C ARG A 158 -9.71 -11.02 5.60
N LEU A 159 -9.72 -10.76 4.31
CA LEU A 159 -10.66 -9.82 3.71
C LEU A 159 -11.86 -10.58 3.09
N PRO A 160 -13.05 -9.97 3.04
CA PRO A 160 -14.18 -10.51 2.29
C PRO A 160 -13.83 -10.75 0.82
N THR A 161 -14.38 -11.78 0.21
CA THR A 161 -14.05 -12.20 -1.17
C THR A 161 -14.32 -11.15 -2.24
N ASN A 162 -15.22 -10.21 -1.98
CA ASN A 162 -15.52 -9.11 -2.89
C ASN A 162 -14.47 -7.98 -2.87
N ASN A 163 -13.44 -8.06 -2.02
CA ASN A 163 -12.40 -7.04 -1.90
C ASN A 163 -11.65 -6.80 -3.22
N VAL A 164 -11.53 -7.81 -4.06
CA VAL A 164 -10.82 -7.75 -5.37
C VAL A 164 -11.43 -6.76 -6.35
N PHE A 165 -12.71 -6.43 -6.18
CA PHE A 165 -13.42 -5.46 -7.03
C PHE A 165 -13.42 -4.05 -6.46
N ILE A 166 -12.78 -3.83 -5.30
CA ILE A 166 -12.84 -2.57 -4.58
C ILE A 166 -11.49 -1.88 -4.61
N PRO A 167 -11.34 -0.81 -5.41
CA PRO A 167 -10.09 -0.07 -5.47
C PRO A 167 -9.73 0.57 -4.12
N GLY A 168 -8.44 0.52 -3.76
CA GLY A 168 -7.92 1.24 -2.59
C GLY A 168 -8.10 0.54 -1.24
N VAL A 169 -8.50 -0.75 -1.22
CA VAL A 169 -8.62 -1.53 0.03
C VAL A 169 -7.32 -1.53 0.81
N TYR A 170 -6.22 -1.91 0.17
CA TYR A 170 -4.91 -1.96 0.82
C TYR A 170 -4.44 -0.59 1.31
N HIS A 171 -4.73 0.48 0.55
CA HIS A 171 -4.35 1.84 0.93
C HIS A 171 -4.84 2.21 2.34
N ARG A 172 -6.05 1.83 2.72
CA ARG A 172 -6.62 2.13 4.04
C ARG A 172 -5.85 1.47 5.19
N PHE A 173 -5.42 0.22 5.01
CA PHE A 173 -4.65 -0.49 6.03
C PHE A 173 -3.22 0.05 6.12
N LEU A 174 -2.57 0.23 4.97
CA LEU A 174 -1.21 0.76 4.88
C LEU A 174 -1.11 2.18 5.42
N GLN A 175 -2.09 3.03 5.16
CA GLN A 175 -2.16 4.40 5.68
C GLN A 175 -2.22 4.42 7.20
N LYS A 176 -3.02 3.52 7.82
CA LYS A 176 -3.09 3.42 9.29
C LYS A 176 -1.76 3.01 9.90
N LEU A 177 -1.10 2.01 9.32
CA LEU A 177 0.23 1.58 9.77
C LEU A 177 1.26 2.70 9.64
N ALA A 178 1.24 3.44 8.54
CA ALA A 178 2.14 4.55 8.31
C ALA A 178 1.93 5.71 9.32
N TRP A 179 0.70 5.99 9.73
CA TRP A 179 0.40 7.02 10.71
C TRP A 179 0.82 6.64 12.14
N GLU A 180 0.93 5.34 12.41
CA GLU A 180 1.45 4.82 13.68
C GLU A 180 2.98 4.56 13.62
N ASP A 181 3.67 5.12 12.61
CA ASP A 181 5.11 4.95 12.37
C ASP A 181 5.55 3.47 12.28
N ILE A 182 4.63 2.57 11.88
CA ILE A 182 4.91 1.15 11.70
C ILE A 182 5.52 0.94 10.31
N ASN A 183 6.80 0.57 10.28
CA ASN A 183 7.48 0.22 9.05
C ASN A 183 7.01 -1.14 8.52
N ILE A 184 6.80 -1.23 7.21
CA ILE A 184 6.41 -2.47 6.51
C ILE A 184 7.64 -2.96 5.74
N ILE A 185 8.01 -4.21 5.97
CA ILE A 185 9.16 -4.84 5.32
C ILE A 185 8.71 -5.49 4.01
N ASP A 186 7.64 -6.27 4.06
CA ASP A 186 7.07 -6.93 2.88
C ASP A 186 5.55 -7.03 2.95
N ILE A 187 4.90 -7.22 1.81
CA ILE A 187 3.45 -7.41 1.68
C ILE A 187 3.19 -8.60 0.78
N VAL A 188 2.57 -9.63 1.36
CA VAL A 188 2.16 -10.84 0.64
C VAL A 188 0.65 -10.88 0.54
N SER A 189 0.13 -11.05 -0.68
CA SER A 189 -1.30 -11.24 -0.94
C SER A 189 -1.51 -12.62 -1.55
N THR A 190 -2.44 -13.39 -1.00
CA THR A 190 -2.79 -14.75 -1.44
C THR A 190 -4.26 -14.80 -1.84
#